data_1fbffeb9abcde472c231687769789c1f
#
_entry.id   1fbffeb9abcde472c231687769789c1f
#
_cell.length_a   1.000
_cell.length_b   1.000
_cell.length_c   1.000
_cell.angle_alpha   90.00
_cell.angle_beta   90.00
_cell.angle_gamma   90.00
#
_symmetry.space_group_name_H-M   'P 1'
#
loop_
_entity.id
_entity.type
_entity.pdbx_description
1 polymer ?
#
loop_
_entity_poly.entity_id
_entity_poly.type
_entity_poly.pdbx_seq_one_letter_code
_entity_poly.pdbx_strand_id
1 'polypeptide(L)'
;ILLVGLLLGAGIMVAVYKTSVYFSSDESCMMCHVHPHVENSWKLSKHVNNGSGVKTHCVACHLPPQTNTWKHYSAKAKLGMKDVWSYLTKDSADFNWETKSELEHAVKYIPNESCKECHQNLFPEGITDDGVTAHLYYDENEKKLDLQCISCHLDAGHYNPNYNHSKMVGIPGQNTSGATSIDTSLFFKEPTTVTSFTDYVEQIPGTMVSFKMIAIPGGS
;
A
#
# COMPACT_ATOMS: atom_id res chain seq x y z
N ILE A 1 36.66 -34.23 0.21
CA ILE A 1 35.97 -33.59 1.35
C ILE A 1 35.51 -32.20 0.92
N LEU A 2 36.37 -31.32 0.40
CA LEU A 2 36.06 -29.93 0.04
C LEU A 2 34.96 -29.83 -1.03
N LEU A 3 35.02 -30.66 -2.09
CA LEU A 3 34.00 -30.72 -3.15
C LEU A 3 32.62 -31.15 -2.60
N VAL A 4 32.63 -32.17 -1.73
CA VAL A 4 31.38 -32.64 -1.07
C VAL A 4 30.78 -31.56 -0.21
N GLY A 5 31.61 -30.84 0.58
CA GLY A 5 31.13 -29.70 1.38
C GLY A 5 30.56 -28.59 0.55
N LEU A 6 31.15 -28.26 -0.59
CA LEU A 6 30.68 -27.22 -1.51
C LEU A 6 29.35 -27.64 -2.16
N LEU A 7 29.20 -28.89 -2.59
CA LEU A 7 27.94 -29.40 -3.17
C LEU A 7 26.80 -29.41 -2.12
N LEU A 8 27.10 -29.84 -0.90
CA LEU A 8 26.13 -29.83 0.20
C LEU A 8 25.72 -28.39 0.55
N GLY A 9 26.69 -27.47 0.64
CA GLY A 9 26.40 -26.06 0.88
C GLY A 9 25.52 -25.43 -0.21
N ALA A 10 25.84 -25.69 -1.48
CA ALA A 10 25.03 -25.24 -2.61
C ALA A 10 23.60 -25.83 -2.57
N GLY A 11 23.49 -27.13 -2.24
CA GLY A 11 22.19 -27.79 -2.10
C GLY A 11 21.34 -27.16 -0.99
N ILE A 12 21.93 -26.87 0.15
CA ILE A 12 21.25 -26.20 1.28
C ILE A 12 20.80 -24.78 0.86
N MET A 13 21.67 -24.02 0.21
CA MET A 13 21.31 -22.67 -0.27
C MET A 13 20.11 -22.70 -1.24
N VAL A 14 20.12 -23.63 -2.19
CA VAL A 14 19.00 -23.81 -3.13
C VAL A 14 17.72 -24.21 -2.39
N ALA A 15 17.81 -25.11 -1.42
CA ALA A 15 16.66 -25.52 -0.60
C ALA A 15 16.09 -24.35 0.19
N VAL A 16 16.94 -23.58 0.88
CA VAL A 16 16.53 -22.39 1.64
C VAL A 16 15.89 -21.34 0.71
N TYR A 17 16.48 -21.09 -0.44
CA TYR A 17 15.94 -20.16 -1.43
C TYR A 17 14.55 -20.61 -1.91
N LYS A 18 14.42 -21.86 -2.36
CA LYS A 18 13.13 -22.42 -2.82
C LYS A 18 12.05 -22.37 -1.74
N THR A 19 12.41 -22.73 -0.52
CA THR A 19 11.53 -22.67 0.64
C THR A 19 11.09 -21.21 0.92
N SER A 20 12.03 -20.26 0.87
CA SER A 20 11.74 -18.86 1.06
C SER A 20 10.78 -18.30 -0.01
N VAL A 21 10.99 -18.67 -1.28
CA VAL A 21 10.10 -18.28 -2.39
C VAL A 21 8.71 -18.88 -2.20
N TYR A 22 8.61 -20.16 -1.87
CA TYR A 22 7.34 -20.84 -1.63
C TYR A 22 6.54 -20.15 -0.51
N PHE A 23 7.18 -19.90 0.64
CA PHE A 23 6.55 -19.18 1.76
C PHE A 23 6.40 -17.66 1.56
N SER A 24 6.62 -17.17 0.34
CA SER A 24 6.27 -15.80 -0.08
C SER A 24 5.07 -15.78 -1.02
N SER A 25 4.54 -16.93 -1.42
CA SER A 25 3.38 -16.99 -2.29
C SER A 25 2.07 -16.71 -1.52
N ASP A 26 1.10 -16.15 -2.22
CA ASP A 26 -0.22 -15.89 -1.63
C ASP A 26 -0.89 -17.16 -1.14
N GLU A 27 -0.71 -18.26 -1.89
CA GLU A 27 -1.25 -19.58 -1.56
C GLU A 27 -0.69 -20.08 -0.22
N SER A 28 0.60 -19.90 0.01
CA SER A 28 1.20 -20.33 1.28
C SER A 28 0.74 -19.47 2.46
N CYS A 29 0.55 -18.18 2.24
CA CYS A 29 0.00 -17.28 3.27
C CYS A 29 -1.43 -17.68 3.63
N MET A 30 -2.26 -18.00 2.64
CA MET A 30 -3.65 -18.41 2.85
C MET A 30 -3.78 -19.79 3.50
N MET A 31 -2.80 -20.68 3.29
CA MET A 31 -2.81 -22.03 3.85
C MET A 31 -2.75 -22.05 5.38
N CYS A 32 -2.03 -21.10 5.99
CA CYS A 32 -1.91 -20.98 7.46
C CYS A 32 -2.97 -20.05 8.07
N HIS A 33 -3.67 -19.28 7.25
CA HIS A 33 -4.73 -18.41 7.72
C HIS A 33 -6.04 -19.19 7.83
N VAL A 34 -6.41 -19.47 9.04
CA VAL A 34 -7.72 -19.98 9.42
C VAL A 34 -8.84 -18.91 9.28
N HIS A 35 -8.53 -17.73 8.77
CA HIS A 35 -9.52 -16.67 8.58
C HIS A 35 -10.28 -16.86 7.26
N PRO A 36 -11.57 -17.25 7.31
CA PRO A 36 -12.31 -17.62 6.10
C PRO A 36 -12.54 -16.43 5.13
N HIS A 37 -12.38 -15.20 5.60
CA HIS A 37 -12.69 -14.01 4.82
C HIS A 37 -11.46 -13.30 4.23
N VAL A 38 -10.25 -13.69 4.60
CA VAL A 38 -9.00 -13.02 4.16
C VAL A 38 -8.87 -13.00 2.64
N GLU A 39 -9.03 -14.15 2.01
CA GLU A 39 -8.89 -14.28 0.57
C GLU A 39 -9.94 -13.46 -0.19
N ASN A 40 -11.20 -13.53 0.24
CA ASN A 40 -12.30 -12.84 -0.43
C ASN A 40 -12.17 -11.31 -0.25
N SER A 41 -11.89 -10.83 0.95
CA SER A 41 -11.72 -9.41 1.21
C SER A 41 -10.52 -8.81 0.47
N TRP A 42 -9.41 -9.57 0.36
CA TRP A 42 -8.25 -9.17 -0.43
C TRP A 42 -8.56 -9.13 -1.93
N LYS A 43 -9.23 -10.16 -2.49
CA LYS A 43 -9.64 -10.18 -3.90
C LYS A 43 -10.57 -9.03 -4.27
N LEU A 44 -11.37 -8.53 -3.34
CA LEU A 44 -12.26 -7.39 -3.53
C LEU A 44 -11.58 -6.04 -3.32
N SER A 45 -10.37 -6.02 -2.76
CA SER A 45 -9.62 -4.78 -2.53
C SER A 45 -9.18 -4.12 -3.84
N LYS A 46 -8.94 -2.82 -3.79
CA LYS A 46 -8.41 -2.06 -4.94
C LYS A 46 -6.99 -2.48 -5.36
N HIS A 47 -6.26 -3.16 -4.49
CA HIS A 47 -4.92 -3.69 -4.78
C HIS A 47 -4.94 -4.99 -5.59
N VAL A 48 -6.10 -5.59 -5.79
CA VAL A 48 -6.30 -6.76 -6.65
C VAL A 48 -7.35 -6.50 -7.72
N ASN A 49 -8.48 -5.92 -7.32
CA ASN A 49 -9.59 -5.61 -8.24
C ASN A 49 -9.47 -4.16 -8.74
N ASN A 50 -8.62 -3.96 -9.72
CA ASN A 50 -8.36 -2.66 -10.34
C ASN A 50 -8.31 -2.77 -11.86
N GLY A 51 -8.45 -1.62 -12.53
CA GLY A 51 -8.43 -1.55 -14.00
C GLY A 51 -7.05 -1.74 -14.65
N SER A 52 -5.96 -1.71 -13.85
CA SER A 52 -4.60 -1.85 -14.38
C SER A 52 -4.16 -3.32 -14.53
N GLY A 53 -4.89 -4.25 -13.91
CA GLY A 53 -4.51 -5.67 -13.88
C GLY A 53 -3.32 -5.98 -12.97
N VAL A 54 -2.80 -5.01 -12.23
CA VAL A 54 -1.72 -5.23 -11.27
C VAL A 54 -2.28 -5.86 -10.00
N LYS A 55 -1.72 -7.00 -9.63
CA LYS A 55 -2.08 -7.70 -8.39
C LYS A 55 -0.99 -7.47 -7.34
N THR A 56 -1.36 -6.92 -6.20
CA THR A 56 -0.46 -6.75 -5.07
C THR A 56 -0.52 -7.99 -4.18
N HIS A 57 0.63 -8.62 -3.97
CA HIS A 57 0.76 -9.85 -3.20
C HIS A 57 0.77 -9.59 -1.69
N CYS A 58 0.38 -10.59 -0.89
CA CYS A 58 0.33 -10.49 0.57
C CYS A 58 1.64 -9.95 1.18
N VAL A 59 2.77 -10.48 0.73
CA VAL A 59 4.10 -10.09 1.23
C VAL A 59 4.47 -8.64 0.94
N ALA A 60 3.90 -8.03 -0.10
CA ALA A 60 4.16 -6.64 -0.46
C ALA A 60 3.62 -5.65 0.59
N CYS A 61 2.56 -6.03 1.30
CA CYS A 61 1.98 -5.21 2.38
C CYS A 61 2.45 -5.65 3.76
N HIS A 62 2.58 -6.97 3.99
CA HIS A 62 2.83 -7.54 5.32
C HIS A 62 4.30 -7.69 5.69
N LEU A 63 5.22 -7.52 4.75
CA LEU A 63 6.66 -7.54 5.01
C LEU A 63 7.30 -6.20 4.61
N PRO A 64 8.34 -5.76 5.33
CA PRO A 64 9.14 -4.62 4.89
C PRO A 64 9.70 -4.82 3.48
N PRO A 65 9.98 -3.75 2.72
CA PRO A 65 10.57 -3.84 1.39
C PRO A 65 11.84 -4.68 1.34
N GLN A 66 12.04 -5.43 0.24
CA GLN A 66 13.23 -6.25 0.04
C GLN A 66 14.52 -5.43 -0.13
N THR A 67 14.40 -4.14 -0.41
CA THR A 67 15.53 -3.19 -0.43
C THR A 67 16.30 -3.17 0.88
N ASN A 68 15.63 -3.43 2.00
CA ASN A 68 16.27 -3.71 3.28
C ASN A 68 16.20 -5.22 3.58
N THR A 69 17.13 -5.96 2.98
CA THR A 69 17.19 -7.43 3.03
C THR A 69 17.14 -7.98 4.47
N TRP A 70 17.91 -7.41 5.39
CA TRP A 70 17.94 -7.88 6.78
C TRP A 70 16.60 -7.66 7.49
N LYS A 71 16.02 -6.47 7.35
CA LYS A 71 14.71 -6.15 7.93
C LYS A 71 13.63 -7.05 7.36
N HIS A 72 13.64 -7.28 6.05
CA HIS A 72 12.69 -8.16 5.36
C HIS A 72 12.74 -9.60 5.89
N TYR A 73 13.91 -10.24 5.85
CA TYR A 73 14.02 -11.65 6.25
C TYR A 73 13.87 -11.86 7.76
N SER A 74 14.29 -10.91 8.60
CA SER A 74 14.05 -10.99 10.04
C SER A 74 12.57 -10.87 10.39
N ALA A 75 11.85 -9.95 9.74
CA ALA A 75 10.40 -9.84 9.89
C ALA A 75 9.69 -11.10 9.41
N LYS A 76 10.09 -11.63 8.24
CA LYS A 76 9.54 -12.87 7.69
C LYS A 76 9.74 -14.06 8.62
N ALA A 77 10.93 -14.23 9.18
CA ALA A 77 11.21 -15.31 10.14
C ALA A 77 10.37 -15.15 11.41
N LYS A 78 10.30 -13.94 11.98
CA LYS A 78 9.55 -13.66 13.20
C LYS A 78 8.05 -13.91 13.00
N LEU A 79 7.47 -13.39 11.93
CA LEU A 79 6.03 -13.54 11.64
C LEU A 79 5.70 -14.99 11.29
N GLY A 80 6.51 -15.63 10.45
CA GLY A 80 6.30 -17.03 10.08
C GLY A 80 6.38 -17.99 11.28
N MET A 81 7.33 -17.79 12.19
CA MET A 81 7.39 -18.59 13.43
C MET A 81 6.15 -18.37 14.30
N LYS A 82 5.69 -17.14 14.42
CA LYS A 82 4.46 -16.82 15.16
C LYS A 82 3.23 -17.49 14.54
N ASP A 83 3.14 -17.48 13.22
CA ASP A 83 2.00 -18.07 12.50
C ASP A 83 2.00 -19.60 12.63
N VAL A 84 3.16 -20.25 12.49
CA VAL A 84 3.31 -21.70 12.72
C VAL A 84 2.94 -22.06 14.14
N TRP A 85 3.43 -21.29 15.13
CA TRP A 85 3.07 -21.52 16.53
C TRP A 85 1.57 -21.37 16.77
N SER A 86 0.96 -20.33 16.19
CA SER A 86 -0.50 -20.13 16.31
C SER A 86 -1.28 -21.24 15.65
N TYR A 87 -0.84 -21.71 14.49
CA TYR A 87 -1.47 -22.83 13.77
C TYR A 87 -1.45 -24.12 14.58
N LEU A 88 -0.36 -24.40 15.31
CA LEU A 88 -0.21 -25.63 16.09
C LEU A 88 -0.93 -25.57 17.46
N THR A 89 -1.19 -24.39 17.98
CA THR A 89 -1.64 -24.22 19.38
C THR A 89 -3.02 -23.59 19.53
N LYS A 90 -3.62 -23.06 18.44
CA LYS A 90 -4.89 -22.35 18.49
C LYS A 90 -5.86 -22.86 17.45
N ASP A 91 -7.14 -22.81 17.78
CA ASP A 91 -8.22 -23.02 16.84
C ASP A 91 -8.61 -21.69 16.16
N SER A 92 -9.25 -21.78 14.98
CA SER A 92 -9.77 -20.59 14.28
C SER A 92 -10.82 -19.83 15.11
N ALA A 93 -11.57 -20.54 15.95
CA ALA A 93 -12.55 -19.95 16.85
C ALA A 93 -11.92 -19.13 18.00
N ASP A 94 -10.64 -19.35 18.32
CA ASP A 94 -9.93 -18.60 19.36
C ASP A 94 -9.57 -17.16 18.92
N PHE A 95 -9.77 -16.85 17.64
CA PHE A 95 -9.40 -15.55 17.10
C PHE A 95 -10.60 -14.62 16.99
N ASN A 96 -10.54 -13.49 17.66
CA ASN A 96 -11.46 -12.39 17.40
C ASN A 96 -10.98 -11.61 16.17
N TRP A 97 -11.56 -11.91 15.00
CA TRP A 97 -11.19 -11.31 13.73
C TRP A 97 -11.60 -9.85 13.61
N GLU A 98 -12.68 -9.46 14.30
CA GLU A 98 -13.13 -8.08 14.34
C GLU A 98 -12.06 -7.19 15.01
N THR A 99 -11.63 -7.55 16.20
CA THR A 99 -10.55 -6.83 16.92
C THR A 99 -9.22 -6.83 16.13
N LYS A 100 -8.94 -7.89 15.39
CA LYS A 100 -7.73 -7.95 14.54
C LYS A 100 -7.79 -7.04 13.32
N SER A 101 -8.97 -6.65 12.89
CA SER A 101 -9.20 -5.72 11.79
C SER A 101 -9.13 -4.27 12.23
N GLU A 102 -9.10 -3.99 13.53
CA GLU A 102 -9.01 -2.63 14.06
C GLU A 102 -7.62 -2.02 13.84
N LEU A 103 -7.58 -0.69 13.76
CA LEU A 103 -6.37 0.08 13.49
C LEU A 103 -5.24 -0.23 14.47
N GLU A 104 -5.55 -0.28 15.78
CA GLU A 104 -4.55 -0.58 16.81
C GLU A 104 -3.81 -1.91 16.60
N HIS A 105 -4.48 -2.86 15.96
CA HIS A 105 -3.90 -4.14 15.63
C HIS A 105 -3.14 -4.08 14.30
N ALA A 106 -3.74 -3.51 13.29
CA ALA A 106 -3.22 -3.44 11.93
C ALA A 106 -1.85 -2.72 11.85
N VAL A 107 -1.68 -1.60 12.56
CA VAL A 107 -0.42 -0.84 12.60
C VAL A 107 0.80 -1.67 13.06
N LYS A 108 0.58 -2.76 13.78
CA LYS A 108 1.66 -3.63 14.27
C LYS A 108 2.18 -4.60 13.20
N TYR A 109 1.41 -4.80 12.13
CA TYR A 109 1.68 -5.83 11.12
C TYR A 109 1.86 -5.29 9.71
N ILE A 110 1.55 -4.02 9.49
CA ILE A 110 1.69 -3.38 8.17
C ILE A 110 2.77 -2.30 8.25
N PRO A 111 3.98 -2.58 7.75
CA PRO A 111 5.04 -1.57 7.72
C PRO A 111 4.68 -0.42 6.78
N ASN A 112 4.81 0.80 7.25
CA ASN A 112 4.51 2.00 6.45
C ASN A 112 5.36 2.10 5.18
N GLU A 113 6.59 1.62 5.25
CA GLU A 113 7.52 1.59 4.12
C GLU A 113 7.03 0.71 2.97
N SER A 114 6.22 -0.32 3.27
CA SER A 114 5.66 -1.21 2.25
C SER A 114 4.67 -0.48 1.34
N CYS A 115 3.89 0.45 1.88
CA CYS A 115 3.02 1.31 1.10
C CYS A 115 3.83 2.29 0.24
N LYS A 116 4.84 2.93 0.84
CA LYS A 116 5.70 3.93 0.20
C LYS A 116 6.61 3.35 -0.90
N GLU A 117 6.82 2.03 -0.94
CA GLU A 117 7.57 1.39 -2.03
C GLU A 117 6.90 1.60 -3.40
N CYS A 118 5.56 1.54 -3.43
CA CYS A 118 4.78 1.76 -4.64
C CYS A 118 4.17 3.16 -4.69
N HIS A 119 3.69 3.70 -3.56
CA HIS A 119 3.05 5.01 -3.46
C HIS A 119 4.08 6.10 -3.13
N GLN A 120 4.98 6.36 -4.08
CA GLN A 120 6.04 7.38 -3.91
C GLN A 120 5.52 8.81 -4.11
N ASN A 121 4.46 8.98 -4.92
CA ASN A 121 3.78 10.24 -5.11
C ASN A 121 2.45 10.24 -4.36
N LEU A 122 2.33 11.06 -3.33
CA LEU A 122 1.10 11.21 -2.55
C LEU A 122 0.11 12.20 -3.19
N PHE A 123 0.52 12.90 -4.24
CA PHE A 123 -0.28 13.91 -4.94
C PHE A 123 -0.40 13.57 -6.43
N PRO A 124 -0.97 12.39 -6.78
CA PRO A 124 -1.12 12.01 -8.18
C PRO A 124 -2.18 12.88 -8.88
N GLU A 125 -2.10 12.97 -10.19
CA GLU A 125 -3.14 13.61 -10.99
C GLU A 125 -4.52 12.96 -10.73
N GLY A 126 -5.54 13.78 -10.54
CA GLY A 126 -6.90 13.34 -10.27
C GLY A 126 -7.21 13.02 -8.78
N ILE A 127 -6.27 13.27 -7.87
CA ILE A 127 -6.59 13.26 -6.44
C ILE A 127 -7.61 14.36 -6.11
N THR A 128 -8.53 14.09 -5.21
CA THR A 128 -9.51 15.09 -4.75
C THR A 128 -8.88 16.13 -3.83
N ASP A 129 -9.50 17.31 -3.70
CA ASP A 129 -9.04 18.36 -2.78
C ASP A 129 -8.96 17.86 -1.32
N ASP A 130 -9.92 17.04 -0.91
CA ASP A 130 -9.89 16.39 0.41
C ASP A 130 -8.69 15.45 0.55
N GLY A 131 -8.36 14.72 -0.52
CA GLY A 131 -7.18 13.85 -0.56
C GLY A 131 -5.88 14.65 -0.47
N VAL A 132 -5.79 15.77 -1.19
CA VAL A 132 -4.64 16.69 -1.08
C VAL A 132 -4.50 17.19 0.36
N THR A 133 -5.58 17.67 0.95
CA THR A 133 -5.59 18.18 2.33
C THR A 133 -5.15 17.10 3.32
N ALA A 134 -5.66 15.89 3.19
CA ALA A 134 -5.31 14.77 4.06
C ALA A 134 -3.82 14.38 3.93
N HIS A 135 -3.28 14.37 2.72
CA HIS A 135 -1.87 14.04 2.50
C HIS A 135 -0.93 15.15 2.94
N LEU A 136 -1.29 16.43 2.80
CA LEU A 136 -0.54 17.54 3.41
C LEU A 136 -0.51 17.42 4.93
N TYR A 137 -1.66 17.12 5.55
CA TYR A 137 -1.72 16.88 6.99
C TYR A 137 -0.82 15.71 7.42
N TYR A 138 -0.81 14.63 6.63
CA TYR A 138 0.06 13.49 6.87
C TYR A 138 1.54 13.90 6.83
N ASP A 139 1.98 14.59 5.79
CA ASP A 139 3.38 15.01 5.63
C ASP A 139 3.86 15.90 6.80
N GLU A 140 3.00 16.79 7.28
CA GLU A 140 3.31 17.68 8.39
C GLU A 140 3.37 16.97 9.75
N ASN A 141 2.60 15.89 9.91
CA ASN A 141 2.34 15.28 11.22
C ASN A 141 2.79 13.83 11.32
N GLU A 142 3.25 13.18 10.24
CA GLU A 142 3.67 11.77 10.23
C GLU A 142 4.53 11.42 11.44
N LYS A 143 5.60 12.19 11.65
CA LYS A 143 6.57 11.92 12.73
C LYS A 143 6.10 12.36 14.12
N LYS A 144 5.25 13.39 14.19
CA LYS A 144 4.77 13.94 15.48
C LYS A 144 3.71 13.05 16.10
N LEU A 145 2.84 12.48 15.26
CA LEU A 145 1.69 11.69 15.66
C LEU A 145 1.84 10.20 15.35
N ASP A 146 3.02 9.77 14.87
CA ASP A 146 3.28 8.39 14.44
C ASP A 146 2.22 7.88 13.45
N LEU A 147 1.84 8.74 12.49
CA LEU A 147 0.83 8.41 11.50
C LEU A 147 1.37 7.41 10.49
N GLN A 148 0.57 6.42 10.18
CA GLN A 148 0.84 5.46 9.12
C GLN A 148 -0.20 5.59 8.00
N CYS A 149 0.14 5.15 6.79
CA CYS A 149 -0.81 5.17 5.67
C CYS A 149 -2.11 4.46 6.01
N ILE A 150 -2.02 3.33 6.73
CA ILE A 150 -3.20 2.57 7.18
C ILE A 150 -4.02 3.28 8.27
N SER A 151 -3.50 4.35 8.90
CA SER A 151 -4.29 5.15 9.84
C SER A 151 -5.50 5.79 9.14
N CYS A 152 -5.40 6.01 7.83
CA CYS A 152 -6.47 6.52 7.00
C CYS A 152 -6.96 5.51 5.95
N HIS A 153 -6.13 4.55 5.54
CA HIS A 153 -6.40 3.58 4.48
C HIS A 153 -6.52 2.15 5.01
N LEU A 154 -7.27 1.96 6.10
CA LEU A 154 -7.34 0.67 6.80
C LEU A 154 -7.92 -0.47 5.95
N ASP A 155 -8.80 -0.17 5.00
CA ASP A 155 -9.43 -1.13 4.09
C ASP A 155 -8.67 -1.33 2.76
N ALA A 156 -7.50 -0.71 2.59
CA ALA A 156 -6.76 -0.74 1.34
C ALA A 156 -6.42 -2.17 0.87
N GLY A 157 -5.96 -3.03 1.80
CA GLY A 157 -5.56 -4.40 1.49
C GLY A 157 -6.67 -5.43 1.61
N HIS A 158 -7.67 -5.17 2.45
CA HIS A 158 -8.79 -6.07 2.74
C HIS A 158 -10.09 -5.27 2.74
N TYR A 159 -10.88 -5.43 1.69
CA TYR A 159 -12.16 -4.74 1.56
C TYR A 159 -13.11 -5.13 2.70
N ASN A 160 -13.61 -4.12 3.40
CA ASN A 160 -14.62 -4.26 4.44
C ASN A 160 -15.82 -3.34 4.14
N PRO A 161 -16.98 -3.88 3.74
CA PRO A 161 -18.15 -3.08 3.41
C PRO A 161 -18.73 -2.33 4.61
N ASN A 162 -18.39 -2.75 5.82
CA ASN A 162 -18.84 -2.12 7.06
C ASN A 162 -17.86 -1.06 7.57
N TYR A 163 -16.73 -0.87 6.88
CA TYR A 163 -15.75 0.13 7.28
C TYR A 163 -16.29 1.52 7.00
N ASN A 164 -16.49 2.26 8.07
CA ASN A 164 -16.97 3.64 7.97
C ASN A 164 -15.79 4.61 7.98
N HIS A 165 -15.41 5.09 6.80
CA HIS A 165 -14.33 6.08 6.64
C HIS A 165 -14.55 7.36 7.47
N SER A 166 -15.79 7.69 7.85
CA SER A 166 -16.08 8.84 8.72
C SER A 166 -15.69 8.65 10.19
N LYS A 167 -15.35 7.42 10.60
CA LYS A 167 -14.76 7.13 11.91
C LYS A 167 -13.23 7.27 11.93
N MET A 168 -12.63 7.66 10.82
CA MET A 168 -11.21 8.00 10.83
C MET A 168 -10.96 9.01 11.95
N VAL A 169 -10.00 8.65 12.77
CA VAL A 169 -9.49 9.42 13.90
C VAL A 169 -9.47 10.89 13.51
N GLY A 170 -10.25 11.68 14.23
CA GLY A 170 -10.50 13.07 13.89
C GLY A 170 -9.23 13.79 13.54
N ILE A 171 -9.06 14.06 12.28
CA ILE A 171 -8.12 15.08 11.82
C ILE A 171 -8.59 16.34 12.55
N PRO A 172 -7.80 16.90 13.47
CA PRO A 172 -8.23 18.08 14.20
C PRO A 172 -8.54 19.17 13.18
N GLY A 173 -9.81 19.53 13.01
CA GLY A 173 -10.27 20.52 12.03
C GLY A 173 -11.38 20.06 11.11
N GLN A 174 -11.69 18.77 10.99
CA GLN A 174 -12.91 18.31 10.30
C GLN A 174 -14.13 18.42 11.23
N ASN A 175 -14.46 19.61 11.64
CA ASN A 175 -15.84 19.93 12.02
C ASN A 175 -16.62 20.04 10.71
N THR A 176 -17.59 19.17 10.52
CA THR A 176 -18.52 19.11 9.39
C THR A 176 -19.41 20.35 9.22
N SER A 177 -19.04 21.50 9.77
CA SER A 177 -19.73 22.77 9.64
C SER A 177 -18.74 23.94 9.77
N GLY A 178 -17.89 24.10 8.75
CA GLY A 178 -16.99 25.25 8.67
C GLY A 178 -15.64 24.89 8.07
N ALA A 179 -15.62 24.47 6.81
CA ALA A 179 -14.37 24.36 6.05
C ALA A 179 -13.76 25.75 5.96
N THR A 180 -12.70 26.00 6.72
CA THR A 180 -11.75 27.05 6.35
C THR A 180 -11.07 26.53 5.10
N SER A 181 -11.45 27.10 3.94
CA SER A 181 -10.83 26.77 2.67
C SER A 181 -9.34 27.04 2.77
N ILE A 182 -8.54 25.99 2.71
CA ILE A 182 -7.12 26.14 2.40
C ILE A 182 -7.10 26.69 0.98
N ASP A 183 -6.39 27.79 0.77
CA ASP A 183 -6.21 28.38 -0.56
C ASP A 183 -5.36 27.41 -1.40
N THR A 184 -6.05 26.48 -2.06
CA THR A 184 -5.43 25.49 -2.96
C THR A 184 -4.91 26.14 -4.23
N SER A 185 -5.22 27.42 -4.51
CA SER A 185 -4.74 28.14 -5.69
C SER A 185 -3.22 28.27 -5.70
N LEU A 186 -2.55 28.11 -4.55
CA LEU A 186 -1.10 28.10 -4.45
C LEU A 186 -0.47 26.82 -5.02
N PHE A 187 -1.26 25.73 -5.13
CA PHE A 187 -0.76 24.42 -5.53
C PHE A 187 -1.31 23.96 -6.90
N PHE A 188 -2.47 24.47 -7.28
CA PHE A 188 -3.10 24.14 -8.55
C PHE A 188 -3.40 25.42 -9.31
N LYS A 189 -2.69 25.60 -10.41
CA LYS A 189 -3.17 26.50 -11.45
C LYS A 189 -4.49 25.86 -11.93
N GLU A 190 -5.62 26.56 -11.76
CA GLU A 190 -6.91 26.05 -12.25
C GLU A 190 -6.74 25.49 -13.65
N PRO A 191 -7.28 24.29 -13.93
CA PRO A 191 -7.29 23.82 -15.31
C PRO A 191 -8.04 24.88 -16.11
N THR A 192 -7.33 25.61 -16.95
CA THR A 192 -7.91 26.52 -17.91
C THR A 192 -8.94 25.71 -18.66
N THR A 193 -10.21 26.06 -18.54
CA THR A 193 -11.28 25.42 -19.32
C THR A 193 -10.87 25.52 -20.77
N VAL A 194 -10.38 24.42 -21.32
CA VAL A 194 -9.95 24.36 -22.72
C VAL A 194 -11.25 24.38 -23.57
N THR A 195 -11.62 25.56 -23.98
CA THR A 195 -12.82 25.79 -24.79
C THR A 195 -12.62 25.44 -26.28
N SER A 196 -11.38 25.21 -26.69
CA SER A 196 -11.04 24.74 -28.04
C SER A 196 -9.77 23.89 -28.00
N PHE A 197 -9.81 22.73 -28.65
CA PHE A 197 -8.65 21.89 -28.88
C PHE A 197 -7.89 22.43 -30.08
N THR A 198 -6.79 23.13 -29.84
CA THR A 198 -5.87 23.61 -30.88
C THR A 198 -4.47 23.06 -30.59
N ASP A 199 -3.76 22.72 -31.66
CA ASP A 199 -2.35 22.37 -31.58
C ASP A 199 -1.55 23.50 -30.93
N TYR A 200 -0.62 23.19 -30.08
CA TYR A 200 0.29 24.17 -29.48
C TYR A 200 1.73 23.61 -29.40
N VAL A 201 2.68 24.52 -29.23
CA VAL A 201 4.09 24.16 -29.08
C VAL A 201 4.48 24.33 -27.63
N GLU A 202 4.98 23.26 -27.03
CA GLU A 202 5.54 23.27 -25.69
C GLU A 202 7.05 23.36 -25.78
N GLN A 203 7.65 24.20 -24.94
CA GLN A 203 9.11 24.33 -24.83
C GLN A 203 9.55 23.83 -23.47
N ILE A 204 10.58 22.97 -23.46
CA ILE A 204 11.15 22.48 -22.19
C ILE A 204 11.87 23.65 -21.53
N PRO A 205 11.48 24.07 -20.30
CA PRO A 205 12.11 25.18 -19.60
C PRO A 205 13.64 24.99 -19.46
N GLY A 206 14.40 26.03 -19.82
CA GLY A 206 15.88 25.99 -19.74
C GLY A 206 16.59 25.28 -20.88
N THR A 207 15.87 24.86 -21.94
CA THR A 207 16.45 24.23 -23.13
C THR A 207 15.98 24.92 -24.41
N MET A 208 16.65 24.65 -25.55
CA MET A 208 16.19 25.06 -26.87
C MET A 208 15.24 24.02 -27.52
N VAL A 209 14.87 22.98 -26.79
CA VAL A 209 14.04 21.90 -27.31
C VAL A 209 12.58 22.28 -27.19
N SER A 210 11.83 22.21 -28.29
CA SER A 210 10.38 22.38 -28.35
C SER A 210 9.75 21.18 -29.06
N PHE A 211 8.52 20.85 -28.71
CA PHE A 211 7.73 19.81 -29.39
C PHE A 211 6.30 20.29 -29.61
N LYS A 212 5.74 19.84 -30.71
CA LYS A 212 4.37 20.17 -31.08
C LYS A 212 3.41 19.19 -30.42
N MET A 213 2.52 19.73 -29.60
CA MET A 213 1.39 18.97 -29.02
C MET A 213 0.22 19.05 -30.01
N ILE A 214 -0.26 17.88 -30.42
CA ILE A 214 -1.41 17.76 -31.29
C ILE A 214 -2.67 17.52 -30.47
N ALA A 215 -3.66 18.36 -30.66
CA ALA A 215 -4.94 18.19 -29.98
C ALA A 215 -5.69 16.98 -30.54
N ILE A 216 -5.90 15.98 -29.71
CA ILE A 216 -6.67 14.79 -30.06
C ILE A 216 -8.07 14.93 -29.46
N PRO A 217 -9.14 14.98 -30.26
CA PRO A 217 -10.50 14.98 -29.74
C PRO A 217 -10.71 13.70 -28.92
N GLY A 218 -11.24 13.86 -27.71
CA GLY A 218 -11.57 12.72 -26.88
C GLY A 218 -12.54 11.80 -27.61
N GLY A 219 -12.17 10.53 -27.76
CA GLY A 219 -13.06 9.49 -28.25
C GLY A 219 -14.20 9.27 -27.25
N SER A 220 -15.43 9.22 -27.79
CA SER A 220 -16.64 8.80 -27.07
C SER A 220 -16.62 7.32 -26.75
#